data_23feff9900ee3cb58db8fb63e4c28560
#
_entry.id   23feff9900ee3cb58db8fb63e4c28560
#
_cell.length_a   1.000
_cell.length_b   1.000
_cell.length_c   1.000
_cell.angle_alpha   90.00
_cell.angle_beta   90.00
_cell.angle_gamma   90.00
#
_symmetry.space_group_name_H-M   'P 1'
#
loop_
_entity.id
_entity.type
_entity.pdbx_description
1 polymer ?
#
loop_
_entity_poly.entity_id
_entity_poly.type
_entity_poly.pdbx_seq_one_letter_code
_entity_poly.pdbx_strand_id
1 'polypeptide(L)'
;MHYVLIDDSIAFDGYTSARRPLGGAEKAFASLGGALVKRGHSVTVLNRIQYPTWCEGAKWRPIDDPQLTSEADVVIAFRKPGLLGTVRQAKQRLLWVTGPSDYLNTQGVTDFFDSLKPKVVFVSPSQVAGYKGPSPTAVIAPGVRNPFYETETAAIEPFPEIGGEALTPSDAPPIIPPPHAVVTTHPQQGLAWLIDIWTKIIHPQLPQARMAVYSAALHKGSKGEELSDELKPILALVQSVADKNVVIVEPRSDRGMADVYRASRVHLYPSFSQDVACWTLQESQAAGLPAVARMVGGAGAHIINGETGFLVPDASAFGNVALQILSDDNVYRNLSAAAGAVTRRRTWDLVAAEFDALVGAPATATADTPAV
;
A
#
# COMPACT_ATOMS: atom_id res chain seq x y z
N MET A 1 -13.67 -24.07 1.94
CA MET A 1 -14.60 -23.24 2.74
C MET A 1 -15.21 -22.16 1.88
N HIS A 2 -16.34 -21.57 2.27
CA HIS A 2 -16.92 -20.38 1.65
C HIS A 2 -16.59 -19.14 2.46
N TYR A 3 -15.78 -18.24 1.89
CA TYR A 3 -15.45 -16.93 2.44
C TYR A 3 -16.36 -15.85 1.85
N VAL A 4 -16.83 -14.94 2.68
CA VAL A 4 -17.52 -13.72 2.25
C VAL A 4 -16.73 -12.52 2.76
N LEU A 5 -16.14 -11.76 1.84
CA LEU A 5 -15.40 -10.53 2.11
C LEU A 5 -16.33 -9.34 1.87
N ILE A 6 -16.37 -8.35 2.76
CA ILE A 6 -17.32 -7.25 2.71
C ILE A 6 -16.63 -5.90 2.91
N ASP A 7 -16.76 -5.00 1.94
CA ASP A 7 -16.33 -3.61 2.01
C ASP A 7 -17.38 -2.69 1.38
N ASP A 8 -17.72 -1.59 2.05
CA ASP A 8 -18.70 -0.61 1.59
C ASP A 8 -18.10 0.78 1.29
N SER A 9 -16.78 0.87 1.07
CA SER A 9 -16.11 2.15 0.89
C SER A 9 -16.40 2.80 -0.47
N ILE A 10 -15.78 2.30 -1.52
CA ILE A 10 -15.87 2.78 -2.90
C ILE A 10 -16.09 1.61 -3.86
N ALA A 11 -16.46 1.89 -5.10
CA ALA A 11 -16.56 0.87 -6.14
C ALA A 11 -15.18 0.50 -6.71
N PHE A 12 -14.78 -0.76 -6.55
CA PHE A 12 -13.60 -1.36 -7.18
C PHE A 12 -13.78 -2.88 -7.28
N ASP A 13 -12.94 -3.53 -8.07
CA ASP A 13 -12.86 -4.98 -8.23
C ASP A 13 -11.41 -5.49 -8.19
N GLY A 14 -11.21 -6.80 -8.32
CA GLY A 14 -9.89 -7.44 -8.28
C GLY A 14 -8.93 -6.98 -9.38
N TYR A 15 -9.44 -6.44 -10.49
CA TYR A 15 -8.64 -5.94 -11.61
C TYR A 15 -8.44 -4.43 -11.61
N THR A 16 -9.07 -3.69 -10.70
CA THR A 16 -9.03 -2.23 -10.69
C THR A 16 -7.61 -1.68 -10.61
N SER A 17 -6.76 -2.21 -9.72
CA SER A 17 -5.39 -1.72 -9.52
C SER A 17 -4.45 -2.01 -10.70
N ALA A 18 -4.78 -3.01 -11.53
CA ALA A 18 -4.05 -3.27 -12.77
C ALA A 18 -4.36 -2.25 -13.89
N ARG A 19 -5.51 -1.57 -13.81
CA ARG A 19 -6.02 -0.65 -14.85
C ARG A 19 -5.85 0.81 -14.47
N ARG A 20 -6.00 1.15 -13.18
CA ARG A 20 -5.97 2.52 -12.67
C ARG A 20 -5.47 2.56 -11.23
N PRO A 21 -5.11 3.74 -10.72
CA PRO A 21 -4.75 3.92 -9.32
C PRO A 21 -5.85 3.41 -8.38
N LEU A 22 -5.44 2.74 -7.31
CA LEU A 22 -6.32 2.29 -6.24
C LEU A 22 -5.61 2.46 -4.89
N GLY A 23 -6.35 2.78 -3.83
CA GLY A 23 -5.82 2.91 -2.48
C GLY A 23 -5.22 1.60 -1.96
N GLY A 24 -4.18 1.67 -1.14
CA GLY A 24 -3.47 0.48 -0.64
C GLY A 24 -4.38 -0.47 0.15
N ALA A 25 -5.31 0.07 0.93
CA ALA A 25 -6.26 -0.74 1.69
C ALA A 25 -7.24 -1.49 0.77
N GLU A 26 -7.75 -0.83 -0.26
CA GLU A 26 -8.62 -1.43 -1.27
C GLU A 26 -7.86 -2.48 -2.10
N LYS A 27 -6.59 -2.22 -2.45
CA LYS A 27 -5.72 -3.21 -3.10
C LYS A 27 -5.53 -4.46 -2.23
N ALA A 28 -5.32 -4.27 -0.94
CA ALA A 28 -5.17 -5.36 0.02
C ALA A 28 -6.44 -6.23 0.08
N PHE A 29 -7.60 -5.59 0.21
CA PHE A 29 -8.88 -6.26 0.23
C PHE A 29 -9.13 -7.09 -1.04
N ALA A 30 -8.90 -6.48 -2.21
CA ALA A 30 -9.04 -7.17 -3.49
C ALA A 30 -8.10 -8.37 -3.62
N SER A 31 -6.84 -8.22 -3.19
CA SER A 31 -5.82 -9.25 -3.32
C SER A 31 -6.07 -10.47 -2.44
N LEU A 32 -6.64 -10.27 -1.24
CA LEU A 32 -7.00 -11.38 -0.35
C LEU A 32 -8.05 -12.28 -1.00
N GLY A 33 -9.04 -11.71 -1.70
CA GLY A 33 -10.07 -12.49 -2.38
C GLY A 33 -9.51 -13.47 -3.40
N GLY A 34 -8.65 -12.99 -4.31
CA GLY A 34 -7.98 -13.85 -5.30
C GLY A 34 -7.04 -14.88 -4.69
N ALA A 35 -6.30 -14.49 -3.64
CA ALA A 35 -5.38 -15.40 -2.95
C ALA A 35 -6.11 -16.55 -2.24
N LEU A 36 -7.27 -16.30 -1.61
CA LEU A 36 -8.09 -17.35 -1.01
C LEU A 36 -8.66 -18.30 -2.07
N VAL A 37 -9.02 -17.80 -3.26
CA VAL A 37 -9.45 -18.68 -4.38
C VAL A 37 -8.33 -19.62 -4.81
N LYS A 38 -7.09 -19.13 -4.96
CA LYS A 38 -5.93 -19.97 -5.30
C LYS A 38 -5.69 -21.07 -4.28
N ARG A 39 -6.11 -20.88 -3.03
CA ARG A 39 -6.06 -21.89 -1.97
C ARG A 39 -7.25 -22.84 -1.96
N GLY A 40 -8.08 -22.82 -3.01
CA GLY A 40 -9.20 -23.76 -3.21
C GLY A 40 -10.48 -23.39 -2.46
N HIS A 41 -10.62 -22.14 -2.01
CA HIS A 41 -11.84 -21.67 -1.36
C HIS A 41 -12.83 -21.08 -2.35
N SER A 42 -14.13 -21.21 -2.06
CA SER A 42 -15.17 -20.42 -2.70
C SER A 42 -15.18 -19.02 -2.07
N VAL A 43 -15.07 -17.97 -2.88
CA VAL A 43 -15.00 -16.59 -2.39
C VAL A 43 -16.07 -15.73 -3.02
N THR A 44 -16.87 -15.09 -2.18
CA THR A 44 -17.81 -14.03 -2.57
C THR A 44 -17.30 -12.70 -1.99
N VAL A 45 -17.20 -11.68 -2.83
CA VAL A 45 -16.80 -10.33 -2.41
C VAL A 45 -17.99 -9.40 -2.59
N LEU A 46 -18.39 -8.73 -1.53
CA LEU A 46 -19.47 -7.74 -1.51
C LEU A 46 -18.86 -6.35 -1.46
N ASN A 47 -19.16 -5.54 -2.48
CA ASN A 47 -18.60 -4.20 -2.61
C ASN A 47 -19.61 -3.27 -3.30
N ARG A 48 -19.30 -1.98 -3.44
CA ARG A 48 -20.13 -0.97 -4.13
C ARG A 48 -20.07 -1.02 -5.66
N ILE A 49 -19.67 -2.15 -6.27
CA ILE A 49 -19.78 -2.35 -7.72
C ILE A 49 -21.25 -2.32 -8.16
N GLN A 50 -21.49 -1.93 -9.41
CA GLN A 50 -22.86 -1.83 -9.94
C GLN A 50 -23.40 -3.17 -10.43
N TYR A 51 -22.53 -4.04 -10.95
CA TYR A 51 -22.93 -5.32 -11.56
C TYR A 51 -22.06 -6.47 -11.06
N PRO A 52 -22.63 -7.67 -10.88
CA PRO A 52 -21.85 -8.85 -10.54
C PRO A 52 -20.77 -9.12 -11.59
N THR A 53 -19.58 -9.52 -11.13
CA THR A 53 -18.43 -9.87 -11.98
C THR A 53 -17.59 -10.97 -11.34
N TRP A 54 -16.67 -11.53 -12.09
CA TRP A 54 -15.68 -12.48 -11.62
C TRP A 54 -14.27 -11.89 -11.77
N CYS A 55 -13.50 -11.89 -10.69
CA CYS A 55 -12.13 -11.42 -10.69
C CYS A 55 -11.25 -12.44 -9.98
N GLU A 56 -10.20 -12.93 -10.65
CA GLU A 56 -9.26 -13.92 -10.10
C GLU A 56 -9.96 -15.14 -9.45
N GLY A 57 -11.10 -15.57 -10.04
CA GLY A 57 -11.92 -16.67 -9.54
C GLY A 57 -12.86 -16.35 -8.37
N ALA A 58 -12.77 -15.16 -7.77
CA ALA A 58 -13.71 -14.69 -6.77
C ALA A 58 -14.97 -14.08 -7.44
N LYS A 59 -16.14 -14.33 -6.85
CA LYS A 59 -17.42 -13.77 -7.30
C LYS A 59 -17.65 -12.43 -6.61
N TRP A 60 -17.58 -11.34 -7.36
CA TRP A 60 -17.87 -9.99 -6.88
C TRP A 60 -19.33 -9.63 -7.11
N ARG A 61 -19.98 -9.06 -6.12
CA ARG A 61 -21.40 -8.66 -6.16
C ARG A 61 -21.63 -7.30 -5.51
N PRO A 62 -22.65 -6.54 -5.96
CA PRO A 62 -23.12 -5.37 -5.22
C PRO A 62 -23.44 -5.73 -3.77
N ILE A 63 -23.10 -4.84 -2.83
CA ILE A 63 -23.36 -5.07 -1.40
C ILE A 63 -24.85 -5.09 -1.06
N ASP A 64 -25.68 -4.45 -1.87
CA ASP A 64 -27.13 -4.38 -1.78
C ASP A 64 -27.85 -5.38 -2.71
N ASP A 65 -27.14 -6.37 -3.27
CA ASP A 65 -27.72 -7.39 -4.12
C ASP A 65 -28.79 -8.19 -3.36
N PRO A 66 -30.04 -8.24 -3.84
CA PRO A 66 -31.12 -8.97 -3.16
C PRO A 66 -30.90 -10.49 -3.08
N GLN A 67 -29.97 -11.02 -3.88
CA GLN A 67 -29.61 -12.44 -3.90
C GLN A 67 -28.32 -12.71 -3.09
N LEU A 68 -28.06 -11.96 -2.02
CA LEU A 68 -26.93 -12.23 -1.16
C LEU A 68 -27.04 -13.61 -0.50
N THR A 69 -25.89 -14.24 -0.32
CA THR A 69 -25.83 -15.47 0.48
C THR A 69 -26.21 -15.17 1.92
N SER A 70 -27.07 -16.02 2.49
CA SER A 70 -27.41 -15.97 3.93
C SER A 70 -26.42 -16.70 4.80
N GLU A 71 -25.52 -17.51 4.21
CA GLU A 71 -24.62 -18.41 4.91
C GLU A 71 -23.18 -18.30 4.41
N ALA A 72 -22.23 -18.42 5.33
CA ALA A 72 -20.80 -18.49 5.04
C ALA A 72 -20.06 -19.31 6.09
N ASP A 73 -18.93 -19.92 5.72
CA ASP A 73 -18.01 -20.46 6.71
C ASP A 73 -17.29 -19.34 7.44
N VAL A 74 -16.79 -18.34 6.70
CA VAL A 74 -16.05 -17.20 7.22
C VAL A 74 -16.55 -15.90 6.61
N VAL A 75 -16.88 -14.93 7.45
CA VAL A 75 -17.14 -13.54 7.05
C VAL A 75 -15.93 -12.70 7.42
N ILE A 76 -15.39 -11.93 6.46
CA ILE A 76 -14.35 -10.93 6.69
C ILE A 76 -14.93 -9.54 6.41
N ALA A 77 -15.28 -8.82 7.45
CA ALA A 77 -15.72 -7.42 7.35
C ALA A 77 -14.49 -6.50 7.33
N PHE A 78 -14.43 -5.57 6.39
CA PHE A 78 -13.29 -4.69 6.20
C PHE A 78 -13.55 -3.33 6.85
N ARG A 79 -12.72 -2.98 7.83
CA ARG A 79 -12.68 -1.70 8.56
C ARG A 79 -13.92 -1.36 9.40
N LYS A 80 -15.13 -1.75 9.02
CA LYS A 80 -16.37 -1.33 9.67
C LYS A 80 -17.03 -2.49 10.43
N PRO A 81 -17.17 -2.39 11.76
CA PRO A 81 -17.82 -3.43 12.57
C PRO A 81 -19.22 -3.82 12.09
N GLY A 82 -20.03 -2.82 11.67
CA GLY A 82 -21.42 -3.07 11.23
C GLY A 82 -21.54 -4.05 10.06
N LEU A 83 -20.51 -4.20 9.23
CA LEU A 83 -20.50 -5.14 8.11
C LEU A 83 -20.47 -6.61 8.55
N LEU A 84 -20.08 -6.91 9.81
CA LEU A 84 -20.11 -8.27 10.36
C LEU A 84 -21.51 -8.89 10.38
N GLY A 85 -22.55 -8.06 10.41
CA GLY A 85 -23.95 -8.48 10.43
C GLY A 85 -24.58 -8.70 9.04
N THR A 86 -23.86 -8.40 7.95
CA THR A 86 -24.41 -8.49 6.58
C THR A 86 -24.82 -9.92 6.20
N VAL A 87 -24.05 -10.92 6.62
CA VAL A 87 -24.37 -12.34 6.45
C VAL A 87 -24.95 -12.88 7.75
N ARG A 88 -26.20 -13.41 7.69
CA ARG A 88 -26.94 -13.83 8.88
C ARG A 88 -26.26 -15.01 9.60
N GLN A 89 -25.90 -16.04 8.85
CA GLN A 89 -25.29 -17.26 9.39
C GLN A 89 -23.82 -17.35 8.94
N ALA A 90 -22.91 -17.21 9.88
CA ALA A 90 -21.49 -17.38 9.65
C ALA A 90 -20.89 -18.20 10.79
N LYS A 91 -20.08 -19.22 10.46
CA LYS A 91 -19.39 -20.03 11.48
C LYS A 91 -18.33 -19.21 12.19
N GLN A 92 -17.64 -18.32 11.45
CA GLN A 92 -16.64 -17.42 11.99
C GLN A 92 -16.77 -16.02 11.40
N ARG A 93 -16.48 -15.01 12.20
CA ARG A 93 -16.47 -13.60 11.81
C ARG A 93 -15.14 -12.96 12.12
N LEU A 94 -14.54 -12.31 11.13
CA LEU A 94 -13.30 -11.56 11.26
C LEU A 94 -13.58 -10.09 10.94
N LEU A 95 -13.10 -9.18 11.77
CA LEU A 95 -13.01 -7.77 11.45
C LEU A 95 -11.58 -7.45 11.06
N TRP A 96 -11.33 -7.11 9.81
CA TRP A 96 -9.99 -6.75 9.33
C TRP A 96 -9.79 -5.24 9.38
N VAL A 97 -8.87 -4.80 10.24
CA VAL A 97 -8.63 -3.38 10.58
C VAL A 97 -7.29 -2.94 10.02
N THR A 98 -7.30 -1.93 9.15
CA THR A 98 -6.11 -1.46 8.40
C THR A 98 -5.68 -0.04 8.76
N GLY A 99 -6.38 0.62 9.66
CA GLY A 99 -6.07 1.95 10.21
C GLY A 99 -6.03 1.93 11.73
N PRO A 100 -5.97 3.09 12.39
CA PRO A 100 -6.02 3.20 13.85
C PRO A 100 -7.23 2.46 14.43
N SER A 101 -7.08 1.86 15.60
CA SER A 101 -8.10 0.98 16.22
C SER A 101 -8.97 1.66 17.28
N ASP A 102 -8.73 2.94 17.59
CA ASP A 102 -9.39 3.66 18.68
C ASP A 102 -10.92 3.68 18.58
N TYR A 103 -11.45 3.74 17.34
CA TYR A 103 -12.89 3.74 17.08
C TYR A 103 -13.59 2.44 17.52
N LEU A 104 -12.85 1.37 17.75
CA LEU A 104 -13.36 0.09 18.25
C LEU A 104 -13.59 0.09 19.76
N ASN A 105 -13.06 1.09 20.48
CA ASN A 105 -13.12 1.15 21.94
C ASN A 105 -14.40 1.81 22.48
N THR A 106 -15.46 1.89 21.69
CA THR A 106 -16.75 2.46 22.10
C THR A 106 -17.66 1.38 22.68
N GLN A 107 -18.53 1.75 23.62
CA GLN A 107 -19.46 0.81 24.25
C GLN A 107 -20.36 0.10 23.22
N GLY A 108 -20.89 0.83 22.24
CA GLY A 108 -21.73 0.25 21.19
C GLY A 108 -21.02 -0.80 20.34
N VAL A 109 -19.72 -0.64 20.07
CA VAL A 109 -18.92 -1.65 19.37
C VAL A 109 -18.67 -2.86 20.30
N THR A 110 -18.40 -2.65 21.58
CA THR A 110 -18.23 -3.72 22.56
C THR A 110 -19.49 -4.58 22.64
N ASP A 111 -20.67 -3.98 22.83
CA ASP A 111 -21.94 -4.69 22.90
C ASP A 111 -22.24 -5.48 21.60
N PHE A 112 -21.91 -4.90 20.45
CA PHE A 112 -22.05 -5.56 19.17
C PHE A 112 -21.10 -6.76 19.02
N PHE A 113 -19.86 -6.63 19.48
CA PHE A 113 -18.90 -7.72 19.48
C PHE A 113 -19.27 -8.84 20.44
N ASP A 114 -19.85 -8.53 21.59
CA ASP A 114 -20.37 -9.54 22.51
C ASP A 114 -21.47 -10.39 21.88
N SER A 115 -22.27 -9.81 21.00
CA SER A 115 -23.33 -10.52 20.29
C SER A 115 -22.83 -11.41 19.15
N LEU A 116 -21.81 -10.97 18.37
CA LEU A 116 -21.30 -11.64 17.18
C LEU A 116 -19.99 -12.41 17.41
N LYS A 117 -19.28 -12.12 18.49
CA LYS A 117 -18.00 -12.72 18.91
C LYS A 117 -16.96 -12.78 17.76
N PRO A 118 -16.67 -11.66 17.08
CA PRO A 118 -15.68 -11.67 16.00
C PRO A 118 -14.27 -11.82 16.55
N LYS A 119 -13.32 -12.26 15.71
CA LYS A 119 -11.90 -11.99 15.92
C LYS A 119 -11.53 -10.70 15.21
N VAL A 120 -10.67 -9.88 15.81
CA VAL A 120 -10.16 -8.65 15.18
C VAL A 120 -8.78 -8.92 14.61
N VAL A 121 -8.63 -8.72 13.31
CA VAL A 121 -7.37 -8.92 12.60
C VAL A 121 -6.76 -7.55 12.28
N PHE A 122 -5.61 -7.28 12.83
CA PHE A 122 -4.83 -6.06 12.61
C PHE A 122 -3.72 -6.30 11.58
N VAL A 123 -3.23 -5.23 10.94
CA VAL A 123 -2.12 -5.30 10.00
C VAL A 123 -0.77 -5.02 10.65
N SER A 124 -0.76 -4.49 11.87
CA SER A 124 0.46 -4.13 12.61
C SER A 124 0.29 -4.36 14.12
N PRO A 125 1.36 -4.77 14.83
CA PRO A 125 1.34 -4.89 16.29
C PRO A 125 0.98 -3.61 17.03
N SER A 126 1.31 -2.43 16.47
CA SER A 126 0.99 -1.14 17.07
C SER A 126 -0.51 -0.90 17.25
N GLN A 127 -1.35 -1.48 16.39
CA GLN A 127 -2.80 -1.37 16.49
C GLN A 127 -3.36 -2.16 17.68
N VAL A 128 -2.72 -3.29 18.04
CA VAL A 128 -3.14 -4.12 19.19
C VAL A 128 -3.02 -3.32 20.48
N ALA A 129 -1.98 -2.52 20.63
CA ALA A 129 -1.76 -1.71 21.81
C ALA A 129 -2.87 -0.64 22.02
N GLY A 130 -3.49 -0.16 20.94
CA GLY A 130 -4.60 0.79 20.99
C GLY A 130 -5.98 0.18 21.19
N TYR A 131 -6.12 -1.15 21.02
CA TYR A 131 -7.39 -1.86 21.14
C TYR A 131 -7.64 -2.32 22.59
N LYS A 132 -8.81 -1.98 23.12
CA LYS A 132 -9.23 -2.33 24.50
C LYS A 132 -10.52 -3.16 24.54
N GLY A 133 -11.01 -3.59 23.39
CA GLY A 133 -12.27 -4.34 23.28
C GLY A 133 -12.14 -5.80 23.72
N PRO A 134 -13.27 -6.53 23.83
CA PRO A 134 -13.31 -7.89 24.39
C PRO A 134 -12.90 -8.98 23.39
N SER A 135 -12.88 -8.68 22.10
CA SER A 135 -12.65 -9.69 21.06
C SER A 135 -11.21 -10.17 21.00
N PRO A 136 -10.96 -11.45 20.71
CA PRO A 136 -9.62 -11.96 20.44
C PRO A 136 -8.98 -11.22 19.26
N THR A 137 -7.67 -10.99 19.33
CA THR A 137 -6.92 -10.29 18.29
C THR A 137 -5.93 -11.21 17.59
N ALA A 138 -5.65 -10.91 16.33
CA ALA A 138 -4.52 -11.46 15.58
C ALA A 138 -3.83 -10.34 14.79
N VAL A 139 -2.57 -10.54 14.47
CA VAL A 139 -1.84 -9.63 13.57
C VAL A 139 -1.46 -10.39 12.32
N ILE A 140 -1.94 -9.91 11.17
CA ILE A 140 -1.58 -10.44 9.84
C ILE A 140 -1.11 -9.24 9.02
N ALA A 141 0.19 -9.10 8.86
CA ALA A 141 0.77 -8.06 8.04
C ALA A 141 0.34 -8.24 6.57
N PRO A 142 0.12 -7.17 5.81
CA PRO A 142 -0.31 -7.29 4.42
C PRO A 142 0.79 -7.82 3.51
N GLY A 143 0.37 -8.35 2.36
CA GLY A 143 1.24 -8.75 1.27
C GLY A 143 1.45 -7.63 0.25
N VAL A 144 2.40 -7.83 -0.64
CA VAL A 144 2.64 -6.98 -1.80
C VAL A 144 2.26 -7.73 -3.08
N ARG A 145 1.67 -7.04 -4.05
CA ARG A 145 1.24 -7.62 -5.32
C ARG A 145 2.43 -7.91 -6.24
N ASN A 146 2.29 -8.92 -7.10
CA ASN A 146 3.36 -9.40 -7.98
C ASN A 146 4.03 -8.32 -8.85
N PRO A 147 3.32 -7.34 -9.45
CA PRO A 147 3.97 -6.31 -10.28
C PRO A 147 5.14 -5.59 -9.61
N PHE A 148 5.13 -5.48 -8.27
CA PHE A 148 6.22 -4.86 -7.53
C PHE A 148 7.45 -5.78 -7.33
N TYR A 149 7.30 -7.09 -7.54
CA TYR A 149 8.38 -8.08 -7.47
C TYR A 149 8.95 -8.46 -8.84
N GLU A 150 8.21 -8.16 -9.91
CA GLU A 150 8.62 -8.49 -11.28
C GLU A 150 9.77 -7.58 -11.73
N THR A 151 10.80 -8.17 -12.32
CA THR A 151 11.98 -7.44 -12.79
C THR A 151 11.92 -7.05 -14.27
N GLU A 152 10.89 -7.51 -15.00
CA GLU A 152 10.70 -7.12 -16.39
C GLU A 152 10.34 -5.64 -16.48
N THR A 153 11.30 -4.83 -16.85
CA THR A 153 11.10 -3.42 -17.18
C THR A 153 10.60 -3.31 -18.61
N ALA A 154 9.33 -2.94 -18.79
CA ALA A 154 8.98 -2.22 -20.00
C ALA A 154 9.75 -0.89 -19.98
N ALA A 155 10.33 -0.46 -21.10
CA ALA A 155 10.93 0.87 -21.19
C ALA A 155 9.87 1.93 -20.87
N ILE A 156 9.96 2.54 -19.70
CA ILE A 156 9.00 3.54 -19.23
C ILE A 156 9.78 4.79 -18.85
N GLU A 157 9.39 5.88 -19.44
CA GLU A 157 9.82 7.20 -18.97
C GLU A 157 9.14 7.48 -17.61
N PRO A 158 9.90 7.56 -16.51
CA PRO A 158 9.32 7.77 -15.17
C PRO A 158 8.74 9.17 -14.98
N PHE A 159 9.11 10.11 -15.89
CA PHE A 159 8.68 11.49 -15.83
C PHE A 159 8.16 11.94 -17.21
N PRO A 160 6.97 12.54 -17.27
CA PRO A 160 6.57 13.24 -18.48
C PRO A 160 7.54 14.43 -18.72
N GLU A 161 7.97 14.60 -19.96
CA GLU A 161 8.72 15.77 -20.46
C GLU A 161 10.24 15.86 -20.20
N ILE A 162 10.99 14.79 -20.37
CA ILE A 162 12.42 14.96 -20.68
C ILE A 162 12.74 14.01 -21.84
N GLY A 163 12.90 14.59 -23.03
CA GLY A 163 13.37 13.87 -24.19
C GLY A 163 14.69 13.17 -23.91
N GLY A 164 14.65 11.88 -23.77
CA GLY A 164 15.76 10.97 -23.67
C GLY A 164 15.42 9.74 -24.51
N GLU A 165 16.38 9.26 -25.28
CA GLU A 165 16.22 8.08 -26.11
C GLU A 165 15.81 6.87 -25.28
N ALA A 166 14.82 6.10 -25.76
CA ALA A 166 14.39 4.85 -25.15
C ALA A 166 15.57 3.86 -25.10
N LEU A 167 15.97 3.46 -23.90
CA LEU A 167 17.02 2.48 -23.70
C LEU A 167 16.46 1.07 -23.99
N THR A 168 17.06 0.39 -24.96
CA THR A 168 16.77 -1.02 -25.27
C THR A 168 17.28 -1.94 -24.14
N PRO A 169 16.60 -3.08 -23.83
CA PRO A 169 17.12 -4.06 -22.90
C PRO A 169 18.47 -4.59 -23.40
N SER A 170 19.51 -4.48 -22.60
CA SER A 170 20.86 -4.95 -22.90
C SER A 170 21.36 -5.73 -21.68
N ASP A 171 22.29 -6.68 -21.91
CA ASP A 171 23.07 -7.38 -20.89
C ASP A 171 24.00 -6.44 -20.08
N ALA A 172 23.77 -5.16 -20.14
CA ALA A 172 24.48 -4.14 -19.39
C ALA A 172 24.19 -4.23 -17.88
N PRO A 173 25.13 -3.81 -17.02
CA PRO A 173 24.90 -3.75 -15.59
C PRO A 173 23.68 -2.87 -15.30
N PRO A 174 22.92 -3.15 -14.22
CA PRO A 174 21.69 -2.44 -13.92
C PRO A 174 21.92 -0.92 -13.94
N ILE A 175 21.15 -0.24 -14.79
CA ILE A 175 21.25 1.22 -14.97
C ILE A 175 20.89 1.88 -13.66
N ILE A 176 21.77 2.70 -13.13
CA ILE A 176 21.51 3.48 -11.94
C ILE A 176 20.53 4.60 -12.32
N PRO A 177 19.36 4.69 -11.68
CA PRO A 177 18.44 5.77 -11.96
C PRO A 177 19.06 7.15 -11.71
N PRO A 178 18.61 8.19 -12.41
CA PRO A 178 19.00 9.56 -12.10
C PRO A 178 18.55 9.95 -10.66
N PRO A 179 19.03 11.07 -10.11
CA PRO A 179 18.73 11.46 -8.72
C PRO A 179 17.28 11.90 -8.55
N HIS A 180 16.37 10.96 -8.71
CA HIS A 180 14.93 11.15 -8.60
C HIS A 180 14.40 10.60 -7.29
N ALA A 181 13.59 11.40 -6.61
CA ALA A 181 12.88 11.05 -5.40
C ALA A 181 11.38 10.95 -5.69
N VAL A 182 10.69 10.00 -5.05
CA VAL A 182 9.23 9.87 -5.10
C VAL A 182 8.61 10.11 -3.75
N VAL A 183 7.40 10.67 -3.75
CA VAL A 183 6.54 10.88 -2.58
C VAL A 183 5.15 10.35 -2.94
N THR A 184 4.59 9.46 -2.12
CA THR A 184 3.30 8.82 -2.39
C THR A 184 2.35 8.86 -1.20
N THR A 185 2.77 9.46 -0.08
CA THR A 185 1.92 9.65 1.09
C THR A 185 0.83 10.68 0.81
N HIS A 186 -0.27 10.60 1.56
CA HIS A 186 -1.31 11.62 1.46
C HIS A 186 -0.71 13.01 1.74
N PRO A 187 -1.04 14.05 0.95
CA PRO A 187 -0.37 15.36 1.05
C PRO A 187 -0.40 15.99 2.45
N GLN A 188 -1.48 15.80 3.21
CA GLN A 188 -1.58 16.26 4.59
C GLN A 188 -0.64 15.53 5.56
N GLN A 189 -0.05 14.42 5.14
CA GLN A 189 0.82 13.58 5.97
C GLN A 189 2.30 13.96 5.81
N GLY A 190 2.61 15.24 5.96
CA GLY A 190 3.98 15.73 6.06
C GLY A 190 4.59 16.24 4.75
N LEU A 191 3.82 16.43 3.66
CA LEU A 191 4.38 16.97 2.41
C LEU A 191 4.95 18.38 2.59
N ALA A 192 4.30 19.25 3.33
CA ALA A 192 4.81 20.59 3.59
C ALA A 192 6.16 20.57 4.33
N TRP A 193 6.31 19.71 5.33
CA TRP A 193 7.56 19.49 6.04
C TRP A 193 8.66 18.94 5.11
N LEU A 194 8.30 18.04 4.20
CA LEU A 194 9.24 17.47 3.22
C LEU A 194 9.70 18.52 2.20
N ILE A 195 8.80 19.41 1.74
CA ILE A 195 9.16 20.52 0.85
C ILE A 195 10.17 21.47 1.52
N ASP A 196 10.01 21.71 2.82
CA ASP A 196 10.97 22.53 3.57
C ASP A 196 12.37 21.89 3.59
N ILE A 197 12.45 20.58 3.82
CA ILE A 197 13.71 19.80 3.75
C ILE A 197 14.28 19.85 2.33
N TRP A 198 13.43 19.60 1.32
CA TRP A 198 13.87 19.60 -0.08
C TRP A 198 14.50 20.93 -0.48
N THR A 199 13.83 22.03 -0.17
CA THR A 199 14.27 23.37 -0.56
C THR A 199 15.45 23.90 0.23
N LYS A 200 15.62 23.50 1.50
CA LYS A 200 16.69 23.99 2.38
C LYS A 200 17.92 23.09 2.43
N ILE A 201 17.77 21.80 2.24
CA ILE A 201 18.86 20.82 2.45
C ILE A 201 19.23 20.12 1.15
N ILE A 202 18.27 19.53 0.42
CA ILE A 202 18.57 18.66 -0.71
C ILE A 202 18.88 19.44 -1.97
N HIS A 203 17.93 20.25 -2.45
CA HIS A 203 18.04 20.96 -3.73
C HIS A 203 19.25 21.93 -3.80
N PRO A 204 19.62 22.69 -2.74
CA PRO A 204 20.80 23.54 -2.80
C PRO A 204 22.11 22.81 -3.05
N GLN A 205 22.23 21.54 -2.59
CA GLN A 205 23.42 20.73 -2.74
C GLN A 205 23.36 19.82 -3.98
N LEU A 206 22.18 19.52 -4.48
CA LEU A 206 21.95 18.67 -5.65
C LEU A 206 20.86 19.27 -6.56
N PRO A 207 21.15 20.40 -7.25
CA PRO A 207 20.12 21.13 -8.02
C PRO A 207 19.50 20.33 -9.17
N GLN A 208 20.18 19.29 -9.68
CA GLN A 208 19.67 18.39 -10.72
C GLN A 208 18.70 17.32 -10.15
N ALA A 209 18.61 17.15 -8.84
CA ALA A 209 17.66 16.22 -8.24
C ALA A 209 16.21 16.64 -8.53
N ARG A 210 15.33 15.67 -8.64
CA ARG A 210 13.90 15.87 -8.86
C ARG A 210 13.07 15.17 -7.82
N MET A 211 11.97 15.79 -7.41
CA MET A 211 10.99 15.20 -6.49
C MET A 211 9.62 15.11 -7.16
N ALA A 212 9.13 13.91 -7.38
CA ALA A 212 7.80 13.64 -7.93
C ALA A 212 6.81 13.32 -6.80
N VAL A 213 5.76 14.12 -6.68
CA VAL A 213 4.68 13.96 -5.71
C VAL A 213 3.50 13.28 -6.41
N TYR A 214 3.29 12.01 -6.13
CA TYR A 214 2.19 11.22 -6.69
C TYR A 214 0.94 11.40 -5.83
N SER A 215 0.02 12.26 -6.29
CA SER A 215 -1.24 12.53 -5.61
C SER A 215 -2.34 12.81 -6.61
N ALA A 216 -3.37 11.96 -6.65
CA ALA A 216 -4.53 12.17 -7.53
C ALA A 216 -5.27 13.48 -7.19
N ALA A 217 -5.43 13.81 -5.92
CA ALA A 217 -6.11 15.03 -5.50
C ALA A 217 -5.33 16.29 -5.92
N LEU A 218 -4.02 16.36 -5.63
CA LEU A 218 -3.21 17.52 -6.04
C LEU A 218 -3.11 17.63 -7.57
N HIS A 219 -3.01 16.49 -8.28
CA HIS A 219 -2.96 16.49 -9.74
C HIS A 219 -4.25 17.05 -10.35
N LYS A 220 -5.42 16.64 -9.87
CA LYS A 220 -6.71 17.20 -10.28
C LYS A 220 -6.80 18.70 -9.97
N GLY A 221 -6.47 19.09 -8.73
CA GLY A 221 -6.44 20.49 -8.33
C GLY A 221 -5.48 21.34 -9.18
N SER A 222 -4.32 20.81 -9.59
CA SER A 222 -3.38 21.53 -10.48
C SER A 222 -3.93 21.75 -11.89
N LYS A 223 -4.95 20.97 -12.29
CA LYS A 223 -5.68 21.15 -13.56
C LYS A 223 -6.95 21.99 -13.42
N GLY A 224 -7.19 22.57 -12.24
CA GLY A 224 -8.34 23.43 -11.99
C GLY A 224 -9.62 22.68 -11.56
N GLU A 225 -9.54 21.38 -11.30
CA GLU A 225 -10.66 20.64 -10.70
C GLU A 225 -10.84 21.01 -9.22
N GLU A 226 -12.04 20.75 -8.69
CA GLU A 226 -12.37 21.04 -7.30
C GLU A 226 -11.42 20.29 -6.34
N LEU A 227 -10.90 21.04 -5.37
CA LEU A 227 -9.99 20.54 -4.33
C LEU A 227 -10.52 20.95 -2.96
N SER A 228 -10.39 20.04 -1.97
CA SER A 228 -10.79 20.35 -0.60
C SER A 228 -9.98 21.51 -0.02
N ASP A 229 -10.58 22.27 0.88
CA ASP A 229 -9.96 23.48 1.44
C ASP A 229 -8.65 23.17 2.16
N GLU A 230 -8.51 22.01 2.78
CA GLU A 230 -7.29 21.57 3.46
C GLU A 230 -6.13 21.30 2.49
N LEU A 231 -6.41 20.95 1.24
CA LEU A 231 -5.39 20.65 0.24
C LEU A 231 -4.99 21.87 -0.59
N LYS A 232 -5.81 22.91 -0.68
CA LYS A 232 -5.49 24.13 -1.42
C LYS A 232 -4.16 24.79 -0.99
N PRO A 233 -3.88 24.97 0.32
CA PRO A 233 -2.60 25.52 0.76
C PRO A 233 -1.40 24.63 0.39
N ILE A 234 -1.59 23.30 0.42
CA ILE A 234 -0.54 22.36 0.08
C ILE A 234 -0.26 22.40 -1.44
N LEU A 235 -1.30 22.49 -2.26
CA LEU A 235 -1.14 22.67 -3.70
C LEU A 235 -0.37 23.95 -4.02
N ALA A 236 -0.77 25.09 -3.43
CA ALA A 236 -0.09 26.36 -3.61
C ALA A 236 1.39 26.29 -3.18
N LEU A 237 1.69 25.60 -2.07
CA LEU A 237 3.06 25.40 -1.61
C LEU A 237 3.88 24.59 -2.63
N VAL A 238 3.35 23.47 -3.16
CA VAL A 238 4.07 22.68 -4.17
C VAL A 238 4.32 23.50 -5.43
N GLN A 239 3.33 24.28 -5.88
CA GLN A 239 3.46 25.14 -7.06
C GLN A 239 4.49 26.26 -6.85
N SER A 240 4.60 26.80 -5.64
CA SER A 240 5.57 27.88 -5.32
C SER A 240 7.03 27.44 -5.37
N VAL A 241 7.30 26.13 -5.41
CA VAL A 241 8.64 25.54 -5.44
C VAL A 241 8.89 24.71 -6.72
N ALA A 242 8.11 24.94 -7.77
CA ALA A 242 8.27 24.23 -9.05
C ALA A 242 9.66 24.46 -9.67
N ASP A 243 10.25 25.65 -9.46
CA ASP A 243 11.62 26.00 -9.86
C ASP A 243 12.70 25.18 -9.12
N LYS A 244 12.34 24.44 -8.07
CA LYS A 244 13.20 23.50 -7.32
C LYS A 244 13.02 22.06 -7.76
N ASN A 245 12.55 21.83 -8.97
CA ASN A 245 12.30 20.50 -9.56
C ASN A 245 11.32 19.63 -8.75
N VAL A 246 10.32 20.25 -8.12
CA VAL A 246 9.20 19.57 -7.48
C VAL A 246 8.03 19.53 -8.44
N VAL A 247 7.53 18.33 -8.76
CA VAL A 247 6.44 18.14 -9.71
C VAL A 247 5.30 17.31 -9.12
N ILE A 248 4.05 17.66 -9.46
CA ILE A 248 2.87 16.87 -9.13
C ILE A 248 2.59 15.92 -10.28
N VAL A 249 2.42 14.64 -9.94
CA VAL A 249 2.19 13.58 -10.93
C VAL A 249 0.94 12.79 -10.56
N GLU A 250 0.19 12.37 -11.56
CA GLU A 250 -0.93 11.46 -11.37
C GLU A 250 -0.43 10.06 -10.96
N PRO A 251 -0.98 9.44 -9.90
CA PRO A 251 -0.69 8.06 -9.59
C PRO A 251 -1.06 7.13 -10.75
N ARG A 252 -0.35 6.00 -10.87
CA ARG A 252 -0.54 5.01 -11.94
C ARG A 252 -1.13 3.72 -11.41
N SER A 253 -1.43 2.79 -12.30
CA SER A 253 -1.72 1.39 -11.95
C SER A 253 -0.54 0.74 -11.22
N ASP A 254 -0.73 -0.45 -10.64
CA ASP A 254 0.34 -1.15 -9.91
C ASP A 254 1.61 -1.33 -10.76
N ARG A 255 1.47 -1.76 -12.02
CA ARG A 255 2.61 -1.89 -12.93
C ARG A 255 3.30 -0.56 -13.14
N GLY A 256 2.53 0.49 -13.45
CA GLY A 256 3.09 1.82 -13.68
C GLY A 256 3.77 2.41 -12.44
N MET A 257 3.26 2.14 -11.23
CA MET A 257 3.94 2.57 -9.98
C MET A 257 5.18 1.74 -9.70
N ALA A 258 5.17 0.44 -9.98
CA ALA A 258 6.35 -0.41 -9.85
C ALA A 258 7.50 0.08 -10.74
N ASP A 259 7.20 0.48 -11.98
CA ASP A 259 8.19 1.05 -12.90
C ASP A 259 8.73 2.40 -12.41
N VAL A 260 7.84 3.27 -11.87
CA VAL A 260 8.26 4.53 -11.23
C VAL A 260 9.23 4.27 -10.07
N TYR A 261 8.95 3.30 -9.23
CA TYR A 261 9.82 2.97 -8.10
C TYR A 261 11.19 2.48 -8.58
N ARG A 262 11.24 1.61 -9.59
CA ARG A 262 12.51 1.12 -10.16
C ARG A 262 13.33 2.19 -10.86
N ALA A 263 12.67 3.21 -11.43
CA ALA A 263 13.30 4.32 -12.10
C ALA A 263 13.68 5.48 -11.16
N SER A 264 13.54 5.29 -9.84
CA SER A 264 13.84 6.30 -8.82
C SER A 264 14.94 5.84 -7.89
N ARG A 265 15.60 6.77 -7.18
CA ARG A 265 16.67 6.47 -6.22
C ARG A 265 16.20 6.40 -4.79
N VAL A 266 15.17 7.13 -4.41
CA VAL A 266 14.71 7.15 -3.03
C VAL A 266 13.22 7.43 -2.93
N HIS A 267 12.56 6.70 -2.02
CA HIS A 267 11.22 7.01 -1.55
C HIS A 267 11.34 7.92 -0.32
N LEU A 268 10.93 9.17 -0.46
CA LEU A 268 10.85 10.10 0.65
C LEU A 268 9.50 9.92 1.36
N TYR A 269 9.54 9.28 2.53
CA TYR A 269 8.35 8.88 3.27
C TYR A 269 8.27 9.66 4.58
N PRO A 270 7.58 10.81 4.62
CA PRO A 270 7.55 11.66 5.82
C PRO A 270 6.92 11.01 7.03
N SER A 271 6.30 9.84 6.88
CA SER A 271 5.63 9.04 7.90
C SER A 271 4.63 9.83 8.74
N PHE A 272 3.62 9.14 9.22
CA PHE A 272 2.55 9.72 10.03
C PHE A 272 2.15 8.71 11.12
N SER A 273 1.87 9.18 12.32
CA SER A 273 1.61 8.29 13.47
C SER A 273 0.42 7.35 13.26
N GLN A 274 -0.58 7.79 12.51
CA GLN A 274 -1.77 6.98 12.19
C GLN A 274 -1.61 6.11 10.94
N ASP A 275 -0.52 6.25 10.19
CA ASP A 275 -0.20 5.36 9.08
C ASP A 275 0.46 4.09 9.60
N VAL A 276 -0.35 3.13 9.96
CA VAL A 276 0.07 1.86 10.57
C VAL A 276 0.41 0.79 9.55
N ALA A 277 -0.11 0.91 8.32
CA ALA A 277 0.07 -0.08 7.26
C ALA A 277 1.19 0.27 6.27
N CYS A 278 1.48 1.56 6.06
CA CYS A 278 2.52 2.06 5.16
C CYS A 278 2.50 1.40 3.77
N TRP A 279 1.34 1.34 3.12
CA TRP A 279 1.09 0.56 1.89
C TRP A 279 2.11 0.82 0.78
N THR A 280 2.30 2.09 0.44
CA THR A 280 3.19 2.46 -0.67
C THR A 280 4.67 2.30 -0.31
N LEU A 281 5.02 2.30 0.98
CA LEU A 281 6.35 2.00 1.46
C LEU A 281 6.69 0.52 1.25
N GLN A 282 5.75 -0.39 1.54
CA GLN A 282 5.92 -1.82 1.25
C GLN A 282 6.10 -2.08 -0.25
N GLU A 283 5.26 -1.44 -1.09
CA GLU A 283 5.33 -1.55 -2.54
C GLU A 283 6.68 -1.07 -3.09
N SER A 284 7.16 0.09 -2.63
CA SER A 284 8.44 0.65 -3.08
C SER A 284 9.64 -0.19 -2.64
N GLN A 285 9.64 -0.69 -1.40
CA GLN A 285 10.67 -1.61 -0.91
C GLN A 285 10.68 -2.92 -1.72
N ALA A 286 9.51 -3.48 -2.03
CA ALA A 286 9.39 -4.68 -2.87
C ALA A 286 9.92 -4.47 -4.29
N ALA A 287 9.80 -3.27 -4.83
CA ALA A 287 10.37 -2.88 -6.12
C ALA A 287 11.87 -2.53 -6.06
N GLY A 288 12.52 -2.69 -4.90
CA GLY A 288 13.93 -2.40 -4.70
C GLY A 288 14.25 -0.92 -4.51
N LEU A 289 13.28 -0.08 -4.18
CA LEU A 289 13.52 1.34 -3.94
C LEU A 289 13.85 1.59 -2.47
N PRO A 290 15.06 2.10 -2.13
CA PRO A 290 15.39 2.51 -0.78
C PRO A 290 14.47 3.62 -0.28
N ALA A 291 14.23 3.68 1.03
CA ALA A 291 13.38 4.71 1.60
C ALA A 291 14.06 5.46 2.74
N VAL A 292 13.69 6.74 2.88
CA VAL A 292 13.97 7.52 4.09
C VAL A 292 12.64 7.87 4.74
N ALA A 293 12.48 7.48 6.00
CA ALA A 293 11.24 7.67 6.74
C ALA A 293 11.51 8.20 8.16
N ARG A 294 10.53 8.91 8.73
CA ARG A 294 10.59 9.23 10.17
C ARG A 294 10.26 7.97 10.98
N MET A 295 10.84 7.88 12.18
CA MET A 295 10.59 6.77 13.12
C MET A 295 9.23 6.94 13.82
N VAL A 296 8.13 7.02 13.03
CA VAL A 296 6.75 7.14 13.53
C VAL A 296 5.80 6.26 12.72
N GLY A 297 4.67 5.87 13.30
CA GLY A 297 3.69 5.01 12.65
C GLY A 297 4.23 3.61 12.37
N GLY A 298 3.82 3.03 11.24
CA GLY A 298 4.20 1.68 10.81
C GLY A 298 5.53 1.56 10.07
N ALA A 299 6.23 2.66 9.77
CA ALA A 299 7.42 2.65 8.90
C ALA A 299 8.53 1.72 9.40
N GLY A 300 8.72 1.63 10.72
CA GLY A 300 9.71 0.74 11.33
C GLY A 300 9.48 -0.75 11.11
N ALA A 301 8.28 -1.16 10.69
CA ALA A 301 8.01 -2.55 10.34
C ALA A 301 8.50 -2.93 8.92
N HIS A 302 8.83 -1.94 8.09
CA HIS A 302 9.12 -2.15 6.67
C HIS A 302 10.56 -1.80 6.29
N ILE A 303 11.23 -0.92 7.05
CA ILE A 303 12.61 -0.51 6.80
C ILE A 303 13.53 -1.19 7.80
N ILE A 304 14.54 -1.90 7.30
CA ILE A 304 15.71 -2.32 8.09
C ILE A 304 16.71 -1.17 8.04
N ASN A 305 16.84 -0.47 9.17
CA ASN A 305 17.61 0.77 9.25
C ASN A 305 19.08 0.57 8.87
N GLY A 306 19.59 1.32 7.90
CA GLY A 306 20.94 1.21 7.36
C GLY A 306 21.13 0.10 6.32
N GLU A 307 20.11 -0.73 6.07
CA GLU A 307 20.18 -1.86 5.13
C GLU A 307 19.23 -1.67 3.93
N THR A 308 17.96 -1.36 4.15
CA THR A 308 16.98 -1.18 3.06
C THR A 308 16.51 0.26 2.92
N GLY A 309 17.04 1.14 3.75
CA GLY A 309 16.69 2.55 3.88
C GLY A 309 17.02 3.03 5.29
N PHE A 310 16.50 4.19 5.65
CA PHE A 310 16.81 4.80 6.93
C PHE A 310 15.56 5.27 7.67
N LEU A 311 15.55 5.01 8.97
CA LEU A 311 14.61 5.56 9.94
C LEU A 311 15.32 6.69 10.69
N VAL A 312 14.84 7.92 10.56
CA VAL A 312 15.53 9.11 11.03
C VAL A 312 14.71 9.91 12.06
N PRO A 313 15.38 10.57 13.01
CA PRO A 313 14.70 11.26 14.10
C PRO A 313 14.16 12.64 13.71
N ASP A 314 14.82 13.36 12.78
CA ASP A 314 14.56 14.76 12.50
C ASP A 314 14.75 15.17 11.03
N ALA A 315 14.47 16.41 10.71
CA ALA A 315 14.54 16.97 9.37
C ALA A 315 15.99 17.02 8.81
N SER A 316 16.96 17.30 9.65
CA SER A 316 18.37 17.38 9.23
C SER A 316 18.89 16.03 8.84
N ALA A 317 18.67 14.99 9.67
CA ALA A 317 19.01 13.61 9.37
C ALA A 317 18.27 13.13 8.13
N PHE A 318 16.96 13.47 7.97
CA PHE A 318 16.19 13.10 6.80
C PHE A 318 16.80 13.66 5.51
N GLY A 319 17.07 14.95 5.48
CA GLY A 319 17.63 15.63 4.31
C GLY A 319 19.02 15.10 3.93
N ASN A 320 19.92 14.94 4.93
CA ASN A 320 21.28 14.48 4.69
C ASN A 320 21.34 13.05 4.17
N VAL A 321 20.56 12.14 4.76
CA VAL A 321 20.49 10.75 4.31
C VAL A 321 19.86 10.63 2.92
N ALA A 322 18.78 11.39 2.66
CA ALA A 322 18.17 11.44 1.34
C ALA A 322 19.14 11.96 0.28
N LEU A 323 19.91 13.01 0.60
CA LEU A 323 20.95 13.55 -0.27
C LEU A 323 22.02 12.51 -0.57
N GLN A 324 22.46 11.76 0.43
CA GLN A 324 23.45 10.69 0.26
C GLN A 324 22.95 9.60 -0.70
N ILE A 325 21.72 9.12 -0.57
CA ILE A 325 21.15 8.12 -1.48
C ILE A 325 21.01 8.67 -2.89
N LEU A 326 20.62 9.95 -3.03
CA LEU A 326 20.46 10.61 -4.32
C LEU A 326 21.79 10.85 -5.05
N SER A 327 22.90 11.05 -4.33
CA SER A 327 24.20 11.45 -4.91
C SER A 327 25.21 10.32 -5.01
N ASP A 328 25.14 9.30 -4.15
CA ASP A 328 26.11 8.20 -4.10
C ASP A 328 25.53 6.91 -4.69
N ASP A 329 26.09 6.51 -5.83
CA ASP A 329 25.68 5.31 -6.56
C ASP A 329 25.90 4.01 -5.79
N ASN A 330 26.93 3.91 -4.96
CA ASN A 330 27.22 2.71 -4.20
C ASN A 330 26.24 2.57 -3.02
N VAL A 331 25.96 3.67 -2.35
CA VAL A 331 24.92 3.69 -1.29
C VAL A 331 23.58 3.26 -1.87
N TYR A 332 23.18 3.84 -3.00
CA TYR A 332 21.94 3.44 -3.68
C TYR A 332 21.92 1.95 -4.02
N ARG A 333 22.97 1.42 -4.70
CA ARG A 333 23.01 0.01 -5.12
C ARG A 333 22.88 -0.95 -3.95
N ASN A 334 23.60 -0.70 -2.86
CA ASN A 334 23.59 -1.57 -1.68
C ASN A 334 22.20 -1.60 -1.03
N LEU A 335 21.60 -0.44 -0.79
CA LEU A 335 20.27 -0.34 -0.21
C LEU A 335 19.18 -0.92 -1.13
N SER A 336 19.28 -0.68 -2.44
CA SER A 336 18.34 -1.18 -3.44
C SER A 336 18.38 -2.71 -3.53
N ALA A 337 19.57 -3.30 -3.58
CA ALA A 337 19.72 -4.75 -3.59
C ALA A 337 19.11 -5.41 -2.33
N ALA A 338 19.35 -4.82 -1.17
CA ALA A 338 18.81 -5.31 0.09
C ALA A 338 17.27 -5.13 0.17
N ALA A 339 16.74 -3.99 -0.28
CA ALA A 339 15.31 -3.73 -0.29
C ALA A 339 14.54 -4.74 -1.16
N GLY A 340 15.03 -4.99 -2.39
CA GLY A 340 14.42 -5.90 -3.36
C GLY A 340 14.73 -7.39 -3.15
N ALA A 341 15.43 -7.76 -2.08
CA ALA A 341 15.84 -9.14 -1.85
C ALA A 341 14.66 -10.12 -1.81
N VAL A 342 14.79 -11.26 -2.49
CA VAL A 342 13.75 -12.30 -2.60
C VAL A 342 13.31 -12.81 -1.22
N THR A 343 14.24 -12.88 -0.27
CA THR A 343 13.98 -13.31 1.12
C THR A 343 13.01 -12.41 1.87
N ARG A 344 12.78 -11.20 1.39
CA ARG A 344 11.84 -10.23 1.97
C ARG A 344 10.45 -10.24 1.32
N ARG A 345 10.24 -11.09 0.32
CA ARG A 345 8.95 -11.14 -0.39
C ARG A 345 7.87 -11.67 0.53
N ARG A 346 6.82 -10.86 0.71
CA ARG A 346 5.60 -11.23 1.39
C ARG A 346 4.43 -11.17 0.42
N THR A 347 4.10 -12.31 -0.17
CA THR A 347 3.04 -12.43 -1.17
C THR A 347 1.66 -12.53 -0.52
N TRP A 348 0.61 -12.29 -1.30
CA TRP A 348 -0.77 -12.48 -0.84
C TRP A 348 -1.12 -13.96 -0.60
N ASP A 349 -0.40 -14.90 -1.21
CA ASP A 349 -0.59 -16.33 -0.94
C ASP A 349 -0.15 -16.69 0.49
N LEU A 350 0.92 -16.08 1.01
CA LEU A 350 1.32 -16.20 2.42
C LEU A 350 0.28 -15.58 3.36
N VAL A 351 -0.23 -14.40 3.02
CA VAL A 351 -1.28 -13.72 3.80
C VAL A 351 -2.55 -14.57 3.87
N ALA A 352 -3.00 -15.11 2.74
CA ALA A 352 -4.17 -15.99 2.71
C ALA A 352 -3.95 -17.27 3.55
N ALA A 353 -2.74 -17.83 3.56
CA ALA A 353 -2.40 -18.97 4.42
C ALA A 353 -2.51 -18.64 5.91
N GLU A 354 -2.13 -17.43 6.31
CA GLU A 354 -2.28 -16.97 7.70
C GLU A 354 -3.76 -16.77 8.07
N PHE A 355 -4.59 -16.26 7.16
CA PHE A 355 -6.05 -16.21 7.36
C PHE A 355 -6.66 -17.59 7.51
N ASP A 356 -6.24 -18.56 6.68
CA ASP A 356 -6.69 -19.96 6.80
C ASP A 356 -6.30 -20.57 8.15
N ALA A 357 -5.07 -20.38 8.58
CA ALA A 357 -4.60 -20.86 9.88
C ALA A 357 -5.40 -20.24 11.03
N LEU A 358 -5.73 -18.95 10.95
CA LEU A 358 -6.50 -18.23 11.95
C LEU A 358 -7.92 -18.81 12.12
N VAL A 359 -8.53 -19.33 11.07
CA VAL A 359 -9.87 -19.92 11.07
C VAL A 359 -9.87 -21.46 11.14
N GLY A 360 -8.70 -22.09 11.23
CA GLY A 360 -8.59 -23.55 11.27
C GLY A 360 -9.01 -24.22 9.98
N ALA A 361 -8.80 -23.56 8.83
CA ALA A 361 -9.02 -24.17 7.52
C ALA A 361 -8.03 -25.31 7.31
N PRO A 362 -8.45 -26.46 6.70
CA PRO A 362 -7.53 -27.53 6.38
C PRO A 362 -6.43 -27.01 5.44
N ALA A 363 -5.18 -27.39 5.71
CA ALA A 363 -4.07 -27.09 4.83
C ALA A 363 -4.38 -27.66 3.43
N THR A 364 -4.56 -26.79 2.44
CA THR A 364 -4.67 -27.25 1.05
C THR A 364 -3.30 -27.73 0.63
N ALA A 365 -3.22 -28.97 0.10
CA ALA A 365 -2.01 -29.43 -0.57
C ALA A 365 -1.67 -28.42 -1.66
N THR A 366 -0.51 -27.78 -1.56
CA THR A 366 0.04 -26.99 -2.66
C THR A 366 0.11 -27.92 -3.85
N ALA A 367 -0.60 -27.59 -4.94
CA ALA A 367 -0.44 -28.31 -6.19
C ALA A 367 1.05 -28.19 -6.54
N ASP A 368 1.74 -29.32 -6.52
CA ASP A 368 3.12 -29.43 -6.99
C ASP A 368 3.19 -28.79 -8.37
N THR A 369 3.90 -27.71 -8.48
CA THR A 369 4.31 -27.18 -9.78
C THR A 369 5.22 -28.21 -10.39
N PRO A 370 4.89 -28.83 -11.54
CA PRO A 370 5.83 -29.75 -12.18
C PRO A 370 7.09 -28.99 -12.53
N ALA A 371 8.21 -29.51 -12.06
CA ALA A 371 9.53 -29.08 -12.48
C ALA A 371 9.65 -29.29 -14.01
N VAL A 372 9.87 -28.22 -14.76
CA VAL A 372 10.45 -28.20 -16.10
C VAL A 372 11.51 -27.11 -16.16
#